data_8cd0443385d6f080ec20270c300c033a
#
_entry.id   8cd0443385d6f080ec20270c300c033a
#
_cell.length_a   1.000
_cell.length_b   1.000
_cell.length_c   1.000
_cell.angle_alpha   90.00
_cell.angle_beta   90.00
_cell.angle_gamma   90.00
#
_symmetry.space_group_name_H-M   'P 1'
#
loop_
_entity.id
_entity.type
_entity.pdbx_description
1 polymer ?
#
loop_
_entity_poly.entity_id
_entity_poly.type
_entity_poly.pdbx_seq_one_letter_code
_entity_poly.pdbx_strand_id
1 'polypeptide(L)'
;MVKINVICIGKIKDKYIRDGISEFSKRLSRYANLNIIELPEEDDNKGIRTAITKETERIIDALNKRNRSYSILLDLKGKLKSSEEMAEEIENISLQHSEINFIIGGSNGVDDELRKLVDFRLAFSSFTFPHQLMRLILMEQIYRWISITKNIKYHK
;
A
#
# COMPACT_ATOMS: atom_id res chain seq x y z
N MET A 1 17.29 6.01 5.80
CA MET A 1 16.14 6.10 4.88
C MET A 1 14.95 5.40 5.50
N VAL A 2 13.75 5.96 5.32
CA VAL A 2 12.53 5.31 5.78
C VAL A 2 12.35 3.97 5.06
N LYS A 3 11.87 2.98 5.80
CA LYS A 3 11.53 1.68 5.25
C LYS A 3 10.05 1.69 4.85
N ILE A 4 9.75 1.35 3.61
CA ILE A 4 8.39 1.31 3.10
C ILE A 4 8.06 -0.11 2.66
N ASN A 5 7.01 -0.67 3.23
CA ASN A 5 6.50 -1.99 2.84
C ASN A 5 5.19 -1.80 2.08
N VAL A 6 5.05 -2.45 0.96
CA VAL A 6 3.78 -2.58 0.24
C VAL A 6 3.33 -4.02 0.45
N ILE A 7 2.33 -4.20 1.29
CA ILE A 7 1.76 -5.50 1.64
C ILE A 7 0.51 -5.72 0.79
N CYS A 8 0.51 -6.76 -0.01
CA CYS A 8 -0.53 -6.98 -1.00
C CYS A 8 -0.82 -8.47 -1.18
N ILE A 9 -1.98 -8.77 -1.74
CA ILE A 9 -2.46 -10.13 -1.95
C ILE A 9 -2.23 -10.53 -3.41
N GLY A 10 -1.62 -11.69 -3.59
CA GLY A 10 -1.38 -12.26 -4.91
C GLY A 10 -0.17 -11.71 -5.63
N LYS A 11 0.11 -12.29 -6.80
CA LYS A 11 1.21 -11.88 -7.68
C LYS A 11 0.66 -11.09 -8.87
N ILE A 12 1.48 -10.20 -9.40
CA ILE A 12 1.11 -9.47 -10.62
C ILE A 12 1.21 -10.42 -11.81
N LYS A 13 0.13 -10.51 -12.58
CA LYS A 13 0.03 -11.39 -13.76
C LYS A 13 0.43 -10.67 -15.05
N ASP A 14 0.12 -9.39 -15.18
CA ASP A 14 0.34 -8.63 -16.40
C ASP A 14 1.74 -8.02 -16.44
N LYS A 15 2.44 -8.26 -17.53
CA LYS A 15 3.82 -7.78 -17.72
C LYS A 15 3.92 -6.25 -17.62
N TYR A 16 2.96 -5.53 -18.21
CA TYR A 16 3.03 -4.06 -18.20
C TYR A 16 2.91 -3.47 -16.79
N ILE A 17 2.15 -4.12 -15.90
CA ILE A 17 2.05 -3.72 -14.50
C ILE A 17 3.36 -4.04 -13.78
N ARG A 18 3.92 -5.24 -13.97
CA ARG A 18 5.22 -5.61 -13.38
C ARG A 18 6.33 -4.65 -13.80
N ASP A 19 6.37 -4.30 -15.08
CA ASP A 19 7.39 -3.39 -15.62
C ASP A 19 7.24 -1.99 -15.02
N GLY A 20 6.00 -1.50 -14.87
CA GLY A 20 5.73 -0.21 -14.23
C GLY A 20 6.14 -0.20 -12.76
N ILE A 21 5.80 -1.25 -12.01
CA ILE A 21 6.19 -1.39 -10.60
C ILE A 21 7.72 -1.42 -10.47
N SER A 22 8.39 -2.16 -11.34
CA SER A 22 9.86 -2.25 -11.38
C SER A 22 10.49 -0.88 -11.61
N GLU A 23 9.94 -0.09 -12.53
CA GLU A 23 10.44 1.25 -12.83
C GLU A 23 10.34 2.18 -11.61
N PHE A 24 9.20 2.21 -10.93
CA PHE A 24 9.03 3.05 -9.75
C PHE A 24 9.82 2.51 -8.55
N SER A 25 9.96 1.21 -8.40
CA SER A 25 10.84 0.61 -7.39
C SER A 25 12.27 1.09 -7.57
N LYS A 26 12.76 1.12 -8.79
CA LYS A 26 14.10 1.60 -9.12
C LYS A 26 14.27 3.08 -8.76
N ARG A 27 13.30 3.92 -9.11
CA ARG A 27 13.34 5.36 -8.77
C ARG A 27 13.32 5.56 -7.26
N LEU A 28 12.47 4.81 -6.55
CA LEU A 28 12.32 4.91 -5.09
C LEU A 28 13.55 4.44 -4.33
N SER A 29 14.35 3.51 -4.88
CA SER A 29 15.50 2.92 -4.20
C SER A 29 16.53 3.95 -3.74
N ARG A 30 16.56 5.14 -4.34
CA ARG A 30 17.44 6.24 -3.95
C ARG A 30 16.98 6.97 -2.68
N TYR A 31 15.71 6.83 -2.31
CA TYR A 31 15.08 7.67 -1.28
C TYR A 31 14.46 6.88 -0.14
N ALA A 32 14.21 5.59 -0.34
CA ALA A 32 13.58 4.73 0.64
C ALA A 32 14.03 3.28 0.47
N ASN A 33 13.97 2.53 1.57
CA ASN A 33 14.12 1.08 1.52
C ASN A 33 12.75 0.47 1.25
N LEU A 34 12.50 0.10 0.01
CA LEU A 34 11.22 -0.43 -0.42
C LEU A 34 11.19 -1.95 -0.40
N ASN A 35 10.16 -2.52 0.21
CA ASN A 35 9.86 -3.96 0.16
C ASN A 35 8.44 -4.15 -0.34
N ILE A 36 8.27 -5.03 -1.32
CA ILE A 36 6.96 -5.48 -1.76
C ILE A 36 6.75 -6.88 -1.21
N ILE A 37 5.71 -7.04 -0.40
CA ILE A 37 5.39 -8.28 0.30
C ILE A 37 4.10 -8.83 -0.29
N GLU A 38 4.24 -9.88 -1.10
CA GLU A 38 3.11 -10.55 -1.74
C GLU A 38 2.67 -11.72 -0.88
N LEU A 39 1.43 -11.68 -0.40
CA LEU A 39 0.84 -12.74 0.40
C LEU A 39 -0.05 -13.62 -0.47
N PRO A 40 -0.15 -14.92 -0.19
CA PRO A 40 -0.95 -15.82 -0.99
C PRO A 40 -2.40 -15.40 -1.12
N GLU A 41 -2.92 -15.44 -2.34
CA GLU A 41 -4.32 -15.23 -2.66
C GLU A 41 -5.12 -16.49 -2.36
N GLU A 42 -6.34 -16.33 -1.86
CA GLU A 42 -7.30 -17.43 -1.74
C GLU A 42 -8.24 -17.45 -2.93
N ASP A 43 -8.61 -18.64 -3.39
CA ASP A 43 -9.66 -18.75 -4.39
C ASP A 43 -11.05 -18.59 -3.75
N ASP A 44 -12.06 -18.29 -4.57
CA ASP A 44 -13.43 -18.08 -4.10
C ASP A 44 -14.24 -19.39 -4.01
N ASN A 45 -13.64 -20.55 -4.29
CA ASN A 45 -14.35 -21.82 -4.34
C ASN A 45 -14.91 -22.25 -2.99
N LYS A 46 -14.26 -21.87 -1.90
CA LYS A 46 -14.73 -22.14 -0.53
C LYS A 46 -15.58 -20.99 0.03
N GLY A 47 -15.98 -20.05 -0.82
CA GLY A 47 -16.78 -18.89 -0.46
C GLY A 47 -15.93 -17.62 -0.32
N ILE A 48 -16.53 -16.51 -0.75
CA ILE A 48 -15.89 -15.18 -0.70
C ILE A 48 -15.56 -14.80 0.74
N ARG A 49 -16.45 -15.09 1.68
CA ARG A 49 -16.23 -14.76 3.09
C ARG A 49 -15.01 -15.47 3.67
N THR A 50 -14.84 -16.75 3.35
CA THR A 50 -13.66 -17.52 3.75
C THR A 50 -12.38 -16.94 3.17
N ALA A 51 -12.41 -16.57 1.88
CA ALA A 51 -11.26 -15.97 1.21
C ALA A 51 -10.85 -14.66 1.89
N ILE A 52 -11.80 -13.77 2.15
CA ILE A 52 -11.55 -12.48 2.84
C ILE A 52 -10.93 -12.72 4.21
N THR A 53 -11.49 -13.64 5.00
CA THR A 53 -11.00 -13.92 6.34
C THR A 53 -9.56 -14.40 6.33
N LYS A 54 -9.24 -15.37 5.47
CA LYS A 54 -7.87 -15.93 5.38
C LYS A 54 -6.85 -14.90 4.88
N GLU A 55 -7.21 -14.12 3.86
CA GLU A 55 -6.33 -13.07 3.34
C GLU A 55 -6.10 -11.99 4.38
N THR A 56 -7.13 -11.59 5.12
CA THR A 56 -7.02 -10.61 6.21
C THR A 56 -6.10 -11.12 7.32
N GLU A 57 -6.23 -12.38 7.72
CA GLU A 57 -5.34 -13.00 8.73
C GLU A 57 -3.88 -12.95 8.29
N ARG A 58 -3.58 -13.22 7.02
CA ARG A 58 -2.23 -13.14 6.47
C ARG A 58 -1.66 -11.73 6.55
N ILE A 59 -2.49 -10.73 6.24
CA ILE A 59 -2.09 -9.32 6.35
C ILE A 59 -1.79 -8.96 7.80
N ILE A 60 -2.67 -9.34 8.74
CA ILE A 60 -2.49 -9.05 10.17
C ILE A 60 -1.22 -9.73 10.69
N ASP A 61 -0.96 -10.98 10.31
CA ASP A 61 0.27 -11.68 10.69
C ASP A 61 1.52 -10.95 10.17
N ALA A 62 1.47 -10.45 8.94
CA ALA A 62 2.57 -9.67 8.37
C ALA A 62 2.80 -8.36 9.13
N LEU A 63 1.72 -7.69 9.55
CA LEU A 63 1.82 -6.45 10.35
C LEU A 63 2.37 -6.72 11.75
N ASN A 64 1.98 -7.82 12.38
CA ASN A 64 2.43 -8.18 13.73
C ASN A 64 3.94 -8.44 13.83
N LYS A 65 4.60 -8.70 12.71
CA LYS A 65 6.06 -8.85 12.64
C LYS A 65 6.80 -7.51 12.57
N ARG A 66 6.07 -6.40 12.50
CA ARG A 66 6.63 -5.06 12.27
C ARG A 66 6.24 -4.10 13.38
N ASN A 67 6.94 -4.25 14.50
CA ASN A 67 6.73 -3.37 15.65
C ASN A 67 7.20 -1.95 15.34
N ARG A 68 6.48 -0.97 15.85
CA ARG A 68 6.78 0.47 15.70
C ARG A 68 6.67 0.98 14.26
N SER A 69 5.90 0.28 13.43
CA SER A 69 5.55 0.76 12.09
C SER A 69 4.22 1.50 12.10
N TYR A 70 4.01 2.32 11.08
CA TYR A 70 2.74 3.01 10.85
C TYR A 70 2.06 2.35 9.65
N SER A 71 0.80 1.96 9.81
CA SER A 71 0.08 1.18 8.80
C SER A 71 -1.05 1.98 8.16
N ILE A 72 -1.03 2.03 6.83
CA ILE A 72 -2.01 2.72 5.99
C ILE A 72 -2.69 1.69 5.10
N LEU A 73 -4.01 1.55 5.25
CA LEU A 73 -4.82 0.67 4.40
C LEU A 73 -5.43 1.49 3.27
N LEU A 74 -5.27 1.05 2.03
CA LEU A 74 -6.02 1.58 0.90
C LEU A 74 -7.44 1.07 0.99
N ASP A 75 -8.40 1.98 1.14
CA ASP A 75 -9.79 1.65 1.40
C ASP A 75 -10.69 2.70 0.72
N LEU A 76 -11.64 2.24 -0.11
CA LEU A 76 -12.58 3.13 -0.79
C LEU A 76 -13.38 4.01 0.19
N LYS A 77 -13.61 3.51 1.40
CA LYS A 77 -14.30 4.24 2.47
C LYS A 77 -13.35 5.01 3.37
N GLY A 78 -12.09 5.08 3.01
CA GLY A 78 -11.09 5.84 3.73
C GLY A 78 -11.21 7.34 3.46
N LYS A 79 -10.27 8.10 4.02
CA LYS A 79 -10.22 9.54 3.86
C LYS A 79 -9.54 9.92 2.56
N LEU A 80 -10.16 10.81 1.80
CA LEU A 80 -9.55 11.39 0.59
C LEU A 80 -8.50 12.44 1.00
N LYS A 81 -7.35 12.39 0.36
CA LYS A 81 -6.30 13.40 0.51
C LYS A 81 -5.68 13.72 -0.84
N SER A 82 -5.21 14.94 -1.00
CA SER A 82 -4.43 15.33 -2.18
C SER A 82 -3.02 14.73 -2.10
N SER A 83 -2.31 14.74 -3.23
CA SER A 83 -0.91 14.30 -3.26
C SER A 83 -0.04 15.15 -2.34
N GLU A 84 -0.28 16.46 -2.28
CA GLU A 84 0.46 17.38 -1.41
C GLU A 84 0.20 17.09 0.07
N GLU A 85 -1.07 16.87 0.45
CA GLU A 85 -1.44 16.50 1.82
C GLU A 85 -0.80 15.18 2.24
N MET A 86 -0.79 14.18 1.35
CA MET A 86 -0.13 12.90 1.66
C MET A 86 1.38 13.02 1.75
N ALA A 87 2.01 13.86 0.92
CA ALA A 87 3.44 14.10 1.02
C ALA A 87 3.82 14.65 2.40
N GLU A 88 3.06 15.63 2.90
CA GLU A 88 3.25 16.18 4.24
C GLU A 88 3.01 15.13 5.32
N GLU A 89 1.95 14.35 5.19
CA GLU A 89 1.61 13.28 6.12
C GLU A 89 2.73 12.23 6.21
N ILE A 90 3.25 11.76 5.07
CA ILE A 90 4.34 10.78 5.01
C ILE A 90 5.61 11.34 5.67
N GLU A 91 5.92 12.61 5.44
CA GLU A 91 7.06 13.25 6.10
C GLU A 91 6.90 13.25 7.61
N ASN A 92 5.73 13.67 8.10
CA ASN A 92 5.44 13.70 9.54
C ASN A 92 5.48 12.30 10.16
N ILE A 93 4.92 11.30 9.49
CA ILE A 93 4.97 9.91 9.95
C ILE A 93 6.42 9.43 10.05
N SER A 94 7.26 9.73 9.07
CA SER A 94 8.66 9.28 9.04
C SER A 94 9.53 9.94 10.11
N LEU A 95 9.11 11.05 10.70
CA LEU A 95 9.79 11.64 11.85
C LEU A 95 9.58 10.82 13.14
N GLN A 96 8.48 10.08 13.22
CA GLN A 96 8.10 9.30 14.41
C GLN A 96 8.24 7.79 14.23
N HIS A 97 8.22 7.32 13.01
CA HIS A 97 8.25 5.92 12.66
C HIS A 97 9.31 5.66 11.60
N SER A 98 10.13 4.63 11.82
CA SER A 98 11.16 4.23 10.87
C SER A 98 10.61 3.38 9.71
N GLU A 99 9.38 2.89 9.84
CA GLU A 99 8.78 1.94 8.91
C GLU A 99 7.31 2.30 8.67
N ILE A 100 6.92 2.34 7.40
CA ILE A 100 5.55 2.63 6.97
C ILE A 100 5.06 1.46 6.12
N ASN A 101 3.88 0.94 6.45
CA ASN A 101 3.25 -0.13 5.69
C ASN A 101 2.07 0.41 4.91
N PHE A 102 2.06 0.18 3.60
CA PHE A 102 0.89 0.40 2.75
C PHE A 102 0.27 -0.96 2.45
N ILE A 103 -1.03 -1.08 2.65
CA ILE A 103 -1.75 -2.34 2.53
C ILE A 103 -2.78 -2.25 1.41
N ILE A 104 -2.73 -3.21 0.49
CA ILE A 104 -3.72 -3.39 -0.57
C ILE A 104 -4.35 -4.76 -0.38
N GLY A 105 -5.66 -4.80 -0.13
CA GLY A 105 -6.41 -6.05 -0.02
C GLY A 105 -6.56 -6.77 -1.36
N GLY A 106 -7.09 -7.98 -1.32
CA GLY A 106 -7.41 -8.75 -2.52
C GLY A 106 -8.66 -8.22 -3.24
N SER A 107 -9.05 -8.92 -4.29
CA SER A 107 -10.20 -8.52 -5.14
C SER A 107 -11.52 -8.44 -4.38
N ASN A 108 -11.67 -9.19 -3.30
CA ASN A 108 -12.88 -9.20 -2.47
C ASN A 108 -12.83 -8.23 -1.29
N GLY A 109 -11.72 -7.52 -1.11
CA GLY A 109 -11.54 -6.58 0.00
C GLY A 109 -10.94 -7.22 1.25
N VAL A 110 -11.17 -6.58 2.39
CA VAL A 110 -10.65 -6.98 3.70
C VAL A 110 -11.74 -6.92 4.75
N ASP A 111 -11.50 -7.58 5.89
CA ASP A 111 -12.38 -7.55 7.06
C ASP A 111 -12.23 -6.26 7.87
N ASP A 112 -13.29 -5.92 8.59
CA ASP A 112 -13.31 -4.77 9.51
C ASP A 112 -12.28 -4.87 10.62
N GLU A 113 -11.87 -6.09 11.00
CA GLU A 113 -10.78 -6.31 11.95
C GLU A 113 -9.50 -5.60 11.52
N LEU A 114 -9.15 -5.69 10.23
CA LEU A 114 -7.99 -4.97 9.69
C LEU A 114 -8.22 -3.46 9.66
N ARG A 115 -9.43 -3.02 9.29
CA ARG A 115 -9.77 -1.58 9.27
C ARG A 115 -9.62 -0.92 10.63
N LYS A 116 -9.91 -1.65 11.69
CA LYS A 116 -9.76 -1.17 13.08
C LYS A 116 -8.32 -1.22 13.58
N LEU A 117 -7.51 -2.10 13.01
CA LEU A 117 -6.13 -2.31 13.44
C LEU A 117 -5.17 -1.27 12.86
N VAL A 118 -5.40 -0.82 11.64
CA VAL A 118 -4.51 0.10 10.95
C VAL A 118 -4.57 1.51 11.54
N ASP A 119 -3.50 2.27 11.35
CA ASP A 119 -3.41 3.64 11.87
C ASP A 119 -4.18 4.64 11.01
N PHE A 120 -4.31 4.37 9.72
CA PHE A 120 -4.97 5.26 8.78
C PHE A 120 -5.58 4.49 7.61
N ARG A 121 -6.74 4.95 7.13
CA ARG A 121 -7.38 4.43 5.92
C ARG A 121 -7.42 5.52 4.87
N LEU A 122 -6.80 5.26 3.74
CA LEU A 122 -6.64 6.23 2.65
C LEU A 122 -7.47 5.80 1.44
N ALA A 123 -8.31 6.71 0.94
CA ALA A 123 -9.00 6.53 -0.33
C ALA A 123 -8.30 7.36 -1.41
N PHE A 124 -7.99 6.75 -2.55
CA PHE A 124 -7.42 7.46 -3.70
C PHE A 124 -8.52 8.16 -4.51
N SER A 125 -9.70 7.59 -4.53
CA SER A 125 -10.82 8.03 -5.35
C SER A 125 -12.09 7.31 -4.89
N SER A 126 -13.24 7.78 -5.34
CA SER A 126 -14.51 7.04 -5.22
C SER A 126 -14.63 5.94 -6.28
N PHE A 127 -13.73 5.93 -7.28
CA PHE A 127 -13.69 4.87 -8.28
C PHE A 127 -13.07 3.60 -7.70
N THR A 128 -13.53 2.45 -8.18
CA THR A 128 -12.93 1.15 -7.92
C THR A 128 -11.87 0.88 -8.99
N PHE A 129 -10.68 0.47 -8.56
CA PHE A 129 -9.61 0.06 -9.46
C PHE A 129 -9.32 -1.44 -9.28
N PRO A 130 -8.90 -2.15 -10.33
CA PRO A 130 -8.39 -3.51 -10.15
C PRO A 130 -7.24 -3.52 -9.14
N HIS A 131 -7.23 -4.49 -8.21
CA HIS A 131 -6.24 -4.50 -7.13
C HIS A 131 -4.79 -4.60 -7.63
N GLN A 132 -4.55 -5.26 -8.77
CA GLN A 132 -3.20 -5.31 -9.36
C GLN A 132 -2.77 -3.97 -9.94
N LEU A 133 -3.67 -3.27 -10.64
CA LEU A 133 -3.40 -1.93 -11.16
C LEU A 133 -3.22 -0.92 -10.00
N MET A 134 -3.98 -1.08 -8.94
CA MET A 134 -3.85 -0.22 -7.74
C MET A 134 -2.44 -0.30 -7.16
N ARG A 135 -1.77 -1.45 -7.24
CA ARG A 135 -0.39 -1.58 -6.79
C ARG A 135 0.55 -0.66 -7.58
N LEU A 136 0.38 -0.60 -8.90
CA LEU A 136 1.17 0.32 -9.74
C LEU A 136 0.85 1.79 -9.41
N ILE A 137 -0.43 2.12 -9.25
CA ILE A 137 -0.86 3.48 -8.89
C ILE A 137 -0.25 3.88 -7.54
N LEU A 138 -0.28 3.00 -6.55
CA LEU A 138 0.34 3.26 -5.25
C LEU A 138 1.84 3.52 -5.37
N MET A 139 2.55 2.71 -6.13
CA MET A 139 4.00 2.89 -6.34
C MET A 139 4.32 4.24 -6.95
N GLU A 140 3.53 4.65 -7.94
CA GLU A 140 3.67 5.97 -8.56
C GLU A 140 3.40 7.09 -7.54
N GLN A 141 2.36 6.95 -6.72
CA GLN A 141 2.03 7.96 -5.71
C GLN A 141 3.07 8.03 -4.60
N ILE A 142 3.61 6.92 -4.14
CA ILE A 142 4.71 6.93 -3.14
C ILE A 142 5.90 7.71 -3.70
N TYR A 143 6.27 7.47 -4.95
CA TYR A 143 7.33 8.23 -5.60
C TYR A 143 6.99 9.73 -5.68
N ARG A 144 5.76 10.07 -6.03
CA ARG A 144 5.27 11.46 -6.10
C ARG A 144 5.34 12.15 -4.74
N TRP A 145 4.88 11.50 -3.67
CA TRP A 145 4.92 12.06 -2.33
C TRP A 145 6.35 12.35 -1.87
N ILE A 146 7.26 11.41 -2.10
CA ILE A 146 8.68 11.61 -1.77
C ILE A 146 9.30 12.71 -2.63
N SER A 147 8.92 12.77 -3.90
CA SER A 147 9.40 13.83 -4.81
C SER A 147 8.99 15.22 -4.34
N ILE A 148 7.75 15.38 -3.89
CA ILE A 148 7.26 16.65 -3.34
C ILE A 148 8.09 17.04 -2.11
N THR A 149 8.25 16.13 -1.16
CA THR A 149 8.97 16.37 0.09
C THR A 149 10.44 16.74 -0.15
N LYS A 150 11.08 16.09 -1.12
CA LYS A 150 12.52 16.30 -1.40
C LYS A 150 12.79 17.33 -2.51
N ASN A 151 11.77 18.05 -2.94
CA ASN A 151 11.87 19.05 -4.01
C ASN A 151 12.45 18.48 -5.31
N ILE A 152 12.11 17.23 -5.62
CA ILE A 152 12.47 16.61 -6.89
C ILE A 152 11.43 17.02 -7.93
N LYS A 153 11.90 17.42 -9.12
CA LYS A 153 11.03 17.87 -10.20
C LYS A 153 10.26 16.68 -10.81
N TYR A 154 9.08 16.42 -10.32
CA TYR A 154 8.18 15.38 -10.82
C TYR A 154 6.72 15.82 -10.75
N HIS A 155 6.25 16.25 -9.58
CA HIS A 155 4.89 16.73 -9.37
C HIS A 155 4.71 18.12 -9.99
N LYS A 156 3.56 18.33 -10.65
CA LYS A 156 3.20 19.61 -11.26
C LYS A 156 1.94 20.18 -10.64
#